data_100431f6d329d878d5f2f4a5a07c7187
#
_entry.id   100431f6d329d878d5f2f4a5a07c7187
#
_cell.length_a   1.000
_cell.length_b   1.000
_cell.length_c   1.000
_cell.angle_alpha   90.00
_cell.angle_beta   90.00
_cell.angle_gamma   90.00
#
_symmetry.space_group_name_H-M   'P 1'
#
loop_
_entity.id
_entity.type
_entity.pdbx_description
1 polymer ?
#
loop_
_entity_poly.entity_id
_entity_poly.type
_entity_poly.pdbx_seq_one_letter_code
_entity_poly.pdbx_strand_id
1 'polypeptide(L)'
;MEILFVINGERFASVNNFDGYAIGDNGTIMSNRMSGEWRKLSPYRGSTSAYLCITLKRNDGKYKHCLIHRLVALHFVNGWFEGAVVGHKDANIYNNNYTNLKWITQLDNIHQSYKDSGVNALRNYKYYQVLKDGKVVSPMLVGGTALYEFLQHYNSCISYTSLIKYRKTKNYTLNVWDKQMDKETCND
;
A
#
# COMPACT_ATOMS: atom_id res chain seq x y z
N MET A 1 -3.59 -15.77 -15.64
CA MET A 1 -3.89 -16.45 -14.35
C MET A 1 -4.58 -17.76 -14.67
N GLU A 2 -4.08 -18.85 -14.14
CA GLU A 2 -4.65 -20.19 -14.30
C GLU A 2 -5.48 -20.54 -13.06
N ILE A 3 -6.74 -20.93 -13.26
CA ILE A 3 -7.63 -21.42 -12.20
C ILE A 3 -7.38 -22.91 -12.04
N LEU A 4 -7.03 -23.35 -10.85
CA LEU A 4 -6.78 -24.76 -10.52
C LEU A 4 -8.10 -25.53 -10.36
N PHE A 5 -9.05 -24.97 -9.61
CA PHE A 5 -10.34 -25.58 -9.33
C PHE A 5 -11.36 -24.55 -8.81
N VAL A 6 -12.62 -24.98 -8.71
CA VAL A 6 -13.72 -24.18 -8.14
C VAL A 6 -14.41 -24.99 -7.07
N ILE A 7 -14.65 -24.39 -5.89
CA ILE A 7 -15.40 -25.01 -4.77
C ILE A 7 -16.48 -24.03 -4.31
N ASN A 8 -17.72 -24.43 -4.33
CA ASN A 8 -18.88 -23.63 -3.89
C ASN A 8 -18.93 -22.22 -4.56
N GLY A 9 -18.56 -22.14 -5.83
CA GLY A 9 -18.50 -20.88 -6.57
C GLY A 9 -17.25 -20.04 -6.37
N GLU A 10 -16.38 -20.36 -5.41
CA GLU A 10 -15.10 -19.71 -5.21
C GLU A 10 -14.04 -20.31 -6.15
N ARG A 11 -13.34 -19.46 -6.90
CA ARG A 11 -12.27 -19.86 -7.85
C ARG A 11 -10.94 -19.85 -7.13
N PHE A 12 -10.13 -20.89 -7.31
CA PHE A 12 -8.83 -21.03 -6.69
C PHE A 12 -7.70 -21.00 -7.71
N ALA A 13 -6.66 -20.23 -7.43
CA ALA A 13 -5.44 -20.14 -8.22
C ALA A 13 -4.23 -20.59 -7.39
N SER A 14 -3.19 -21.12 -8.04
CA SER A 14 -1.92 -21.44 -7.39
C SER A 14 -1.24 -20.19 -6.87
N VAL A 15 -0.60 -20.26 -5.70
CA VAL A 15 0.14 -19.14 -5.15
C VAL A 15 1.58 -19.16 -5.65
N ASN A 16 1.98 -18.15 -6.42
CA ASN A 16 3.32 -18.07 -7.03
C ASN A 16 4.44 -18.17 -5.98
N ASN A 17 5.42 -19.04 -6.22
CA ASN A 17 6.54 -19.38 -5.31
C ASN A 17 6.16 -20.12 -4.02
N PHE A 18 4.94 -20.67 -3.96
CA PHE A 18 4.45 -21.44 -2.81
C PHE A 18 3.70 -22.69 -3.28
N ASP A 19 4.43 -23.75 -3.67
CA ASP A 19 3.83 -24.99 -4.15
C ASP A 19 2.98 -25.65 -3.08
N GLY A 20 1.86 -26.22 -3.53
CA GLY A 20 0.90 -26.88 -2.66
C GLY A 20 0.03 -25.94 -1.84
N TYR A 21 -0.09 -24.66 -2.29
CA TYR A 21 -1.05 -23.71 -1.77
C TYR A 21 -1.89 -23.11 -2.88
N ALA A 22 -3.15 -22.86 -2.59
CA ALA A 22 -4.08 -22.18 -3.47
C ALA A 22 -4.79 -21.04 -2.73
N ILE A 23 -4.98 -19.92 -3.41
CA ILE A 23 -5.74 -18.76 -2.96
C ILE A 23 -7.07 -18.69 -3.67
N GLY A 24 -8.16 -18.55 -2.92
CA GLY A 24 -9.50 -18.31 -3.44
C GLY A 24 -9.77 -16.83 -3.66
N ASP A 25 -10.63 -16.53 -4.62
CA ASP A 25 -11.02 -15.15 -4.95
C ASP A 25 -11.83 -14.45 -3.84
N ASN A 26 -12.32 -15.19 -2.84
CA ASN A 26 -12.92 -14.66 -1.61
C ASN A 26 -11.94 -14.57 -0.43
N GLY A 27 -10.67 -14.97 -0.63
CA GLY A 27 -9.64 -14.94 0.40
C GLY A 27 -9.48 -16.23 1.19
N THR A 28 -10.12 -17.32 0.76
CA THR A 28 -9.87 -18.66 1.32
C THR A 28 -8.49 -19.16 0.91
N ILE A 29 -7.73 -19.70 1.85
CA ILE A 29 -6.46 -20.38 1.57
C ILE A 29 -6.63 -21.87 1.73
N MET A 30 -6.15 -22.61 0.74
CA MET A 30 -6.12 -24.07 0.73
C MET A 30 -4.67 -24.58 0.66
N SER A 31 -4.42 -25.78 1.19
CA SER A 31 -3.15 -26.48 1.06
C SER A 31 -3.33 -27.98 0.90
N ASN A 32 -2.51 -28.59 0.02
CA ASN A 32 -2.42 -30.04 -0.15
C ASN A 32 -1.06 -30.62 0.29
N ARG A 33 -0.21 -29.82 0.94
CA ARG A 33 1.20 -30.17 1.26
C ARG A 33 1.37 -31.36 2.19
N MET A 34 0.39 -31.68 3.02
CA MET A 34 0.56 -32.74 4.04
C MET A 34 0.02 -34.10 3.58
N SER A 35 -1.15 -34.11 2.95
CA SER A 35 -1.86 -35.35 2.58
C SER A 35 -2.04 -35.53 1.06
N GLY A 36 -1.64 -34.54 0.26
CA GLY A 36 -1.99 -34.46 -1.16
C GLY A 36 -3.41 -33.97 -1.43
N GLU A 37 -4.29 -33.99 -0.41
CA GLU A 37 -5.66 -33.50 -0.52
C GLU A 37 -5.76 -32.04 -0.09
N TRP A 38 -6.59 -31.26 -0.80
CA TRP A 38 -6.82 -29.86 -0.51
C TRP A 38 -7.65 -29.66 0.76
N ARG A 39 -7.08 -28.93 1.73
CA ARG A 39 -7.77 -28.55 2.97
C ARG A 39 -7.63 -27.06 3.24
N LYS A 40 -8.69 -26.49 3.80
CA LYS A 40 -8.73 -25.09 4.19
C LYS A 40 -7.76 -24.81 5.33
N LEU A 41 -7.02 -23.70 5.21
CA LEU A 41 -6.19 -23.17 6.28
C LEU A 41 -6.90 -22.00 6.97
N SER A 42 -6.57 -21.78 8.23
CA SER A 42 -7.15 -20.67 9.04
C SER A 42 -6.18 -19.48 9.06
N PRO A 43 -6.56 -18.33 8.46
CA PRO A 43 -5.83 -17.09 8.63
C PRO A 43 -5.91 -16.59 10.07
N TYR A 44 -4.94 -15.77 10.47
CA TYR A 44 -4.89 -15.16 11.80
C TYR A 44 -4.61 -13.66 11.68
N ARG A 45 -4.85 -12.90 12.77
CA ARG A 45 -4.44 -11.50 12.86
C ARG A 45 -2.95 -11.41 13.19
N GLY A 46 -2.22 -10.63 12.43
CA GLY A 46 -0.84 -10.29 12.78
C GLY A 46 -0.76 -9.46 14.07
N SER A 47 0.29 -9.64 14.86
CA SER A 47 0.48 -8.86 16.10
C SER A 47 0.66 -7.35 15.85
N THR A 48 1.16 -6.98 14.68
CA THR A 48 1.46 -5.59 14.30
C THR A 48 0.52 -5.05 13.21
N SER A 49 -0.40 -5.87 12.70
CA SER A 49 -1.29 -5.52 11.60
C SER A 49 -2.72 -5.94 11.90
N ALA A 50 -3.68 -5.06 11.63
CA ALA A 50 -5.10 -5.39 11.75
C ALA A 50 -5.60 -6.37 10.67
N TYR A 51 -4.84 -6.56 9.60
CA TYR A 51 -5.20 -7.40 8.46
C TYR A 51 -5.06 -8.89 8.75
N LEU A 52 -5.89 -9.70 8.09
CA LEU A 52 -5.74 -11.15 8.09
C LEU A 52 -4.46 -11.55 7.34
N CYS A 53 -3.69 -12.42 7.96
CA CYS A 53 -2.46 -12.96 7.41
C CYS A 53 -2.37 -14.48 7.57
N ILE A 54 -1.45 -15.08 6.83
CA ILE A 54 -1.11 -16.49 6.91
C ILE A 54 0.38 -16.67 6.71
N THR A 55 0.96 -17.65 7.37
CA THR A 55 2.35 -18.05 7.15
C THR A 55 2.42 -19.21 6.18
N LEU A 56 3.05 -19.00 5.04
CA LEU A 56 3.24 -20.01 4.00
C LEU A 56 4.72 -20.38 3.88
N LYS A 57 4.99 -21.66 3.57
CA LYS A 57 6.34 -22.14 3.28
C LYS A 57 6.62 -21.98 1.79
N ARG A 58 7.64 -21.19 1.45
CA ARG A 58 8.10 -20.98 0.09
C ARG A 58 8.80 -22.21 -0.49
N ASN A 59 9.01 -22.22 -1.80
CA ASN A 59 9.72 -23.27 -2.51
C ASN A 59 11.20 -23.36 -2.10
N ASP A 60 11.80 -22.26 -1.61
CA ASP A 60 13.14 -22.24 -1.03
C ASP A 60 13.22 -22.77 0.43
N GLY A 61 12.13 -23.29 0.96
CA GLY A 61 12.03 -23.84 2.30
C GLY A 61 11.76 -22.84 3.41
N LYS A 62 11.87 -21.53 3.15
CA LYS A 62 11.65 -20.46 4.14
C LYS A 62 10.17 -20.17 4.33
N TYR A 63 9.81 -19.72 5.53
CA TYR A 63 8.47 -19.27 5.83
C TYR A 63 8.31 -17.77 5.56
N LYS A 64 7.15 -17.38 5.02
CA LYS A 64 6.80 -15.99 4.74
C LYS A 64 5.41 -15.68 5.26
N HIS A 65 5.28 -14.55 5.97
CA HIS A 65 4.00 -13.96 6.31
C HIS A 65 3.39 -13.28 5.07
N CYS A 66 2.19 -13.70 4.72
CA CYS A 66 1.46 -13.19 3.57
C CYS A 66 0.15 -12.58 4.03
N LEU A 67 -0.17 -11.37 3.59
CA LEU A 67 -1.46 -10.74 3.82
C LEU A 67 -2.48 -11.29 2.84
N ILE A 68 -3.66 -11.72 3.33
CA ILE A 68 -4.69 -12.38 2.51
C ILE A 68 -5.14 -11.47 1.37
N HIS A 69 -5.53 -10.23 1.65
CA HIS A 69 -5.96 -9.28 0.62
C HIS A 69 -4.91 -9.07 -0.48
N ARG A 70 -3.62 -9.09 -0.11
CA ARG A 70 -2.52 -8.97 -1.09
C ARG A 70 -2.41 -10.21 -1.97
N LEU A 71 -2.56 -11.41 -1.40
CA LEU A 71 -2.59 -12.64 -2.19
C LEU A 71 -3.75 -12.65 -3.17
N VAL A 72 -4.96 -12.29 -2.72
CA VAL A 72 -6.13 -12.19 -3.59
C VAL A 72 -5.90 -11.16 -4.68
N ALA A 73 -5.43 -9.96 -4.34
CA ALA A 73 -5.24 -8.89 -5.33
C ALA A 73 -4.20 -9.28 -6.40
N LEU A 74 -3.09 -9.91 -6.01
CA LEU A 74 -2.06 -10.37 -6.95
C LEU A 74 -2.57 -11.40 -7.97
N HIS A 75 -3.59 -12.19 -7.61
CA HIS A 75 -4.09 -13.26 -8.46
C HIS A 75 -5.38 -12.91 -9.19
N PHE A 76 -6.21 -12.03 -8.65
CA PHE A 76 -7.58 -11.81 -9.17
C PHE A 76 -7.92 -10.36 -9.50
N VAL A 77 -7.09 -9.38 -9.13
CA VAL A 77 -7.37 -7.96 -9.40
C VAL A 77 -6.43 -7.44 -10.46
N ASN A 78 -6.98 -6.95 -11.56
CA ASN A 78 -6.22 -6.31 -12.62
C ASN A 78 -5.74 -4.90 -12.22
N GLY A 79 -4.76 -4.36 -12.95
CA GLY A 79 -4.32 -2.98 -12.80
C GLY A 79 -3.21 -2.79 -11.78
N TRP A 80 -2.43 -3.84 -11.46
CA TRP A 80 -1.21 -3.72 -10.66
C TRP A 80 -0.20 -2.79 -11.34
N PHE A 81 0.46 -1.95 -10.54
CA PHE A 81 1.60 -1.11 -10.94
C PHE A 81 2.65 -1.08 -9.84
N GLU A 82 3.86 -0.70 -10.16
CA GLU A 82 4.97 -0.63 -9.20
C GLU A 82 4.66 0.40 -8.08
N GLY A 83 4.87 0.00 -6.82
CA GLY A 83 4.53 0.81 -5.65
C GLY A 83 3.03 0.78 -5.26
N ALA A 84 2.20 0.02 -5.99
CA ALA A 84 0.79 -0.11 -5.64
C ALA A 84 0.56 -0.81 -4.30
N VAL A 85 -0.43 -0.35 -3.58
CA VAL A 85 -0.99 -1.01 -2.40
C VAL A 85 -2.42 -1.46 -2.67
N VAL A 86 -2.92 -2.37 -1.83
CA VAL A 86 -4.30 -2.87 -1.95
C VAL A 86 -5.22 -2.08 -1.03
N GLY A 87 -6.24 -1.46 -1.60
CA GLY A 87 -7.33 -0.82 -0.86
C GLY A 87 -8.60 -1.67 -0.87
N HIS A 88 -9.39 -1.60 0.21
CA HIS A 88 -10.72 -2.17 0.32
C HIS A 88 -11.75 -1.10 -0.07
N LYS A 89 -12.65 -1.40 -1.00
CA LYS A 89 -13.64 -0.44 -1.52
C LYS A 89 -14.69 -0.06 -0.47
N ASP A 90 -15.04 -1.03 0.39
CA ASP A 90 -16.03 -0.90 1.47
C ASP A 90 -15.43 -0.50 2.82
N ALA A 91 -14.14 -0.17 2.88
CA ALA A 91 -13.37 0.10 4.09
C ALA A 91 -13.31 -1.08 5.10
N ASN A 92 -13.91 -2.24 4.81
CA ASN A 92 -13.87 -3.42 5.66
C ASN A 92 -12.64 -4.28 5.34
N ILE A 93 -11.62 -4.19 6.17
CA ILE A 93 -10.35 -4.91 6.00
C ILE A 93 -10.47 -6.45 6.10
N TYR A 94 -11.61 -6.98 6.49
CA TYR A 94 -11.90 -8.41 6.54
C TYR A 94 -12.60 -8.94 5.30
N ASN A 95 -13.17 -8.06 4.47
CA ASN A 95 -13.79 -8.42 3.20
C ASN A 95 -12.73 -8.53 2.10
N ASN A 96 -12.09 -9.68 2.02
CA ASN A 96 -11.01 -9.96 1.07
C ASN A 96 -11.52 -10.51 -0.28
N ASN A 97 -12.82 -10.39 -0.58
CA ASN A 97 -13.34 -10.71 -1.90
C ASN A 97 -12.66 -9.83 -2.97
N TYR A 98 -12.22 -10.44 -4.09
CA TYR A 98 -11.51 -9.74 -5.15
C TYR A 98 -12.28 -8.56 -5.74
N THR A 99 -13.63 -8.62 -5.77
CA THR A 99 -14.49 -7.53 -6.25
C THR A 99 -14.44 -6.29 -5.36
N ASN A 100 -14.11 -6.50 -4.06
CA ASN A 100 -13.95 -5.44 -3.07
C ASN A 100 -12.54 -4.84 -3.04
N LEU A 101 -11.57 -5.46 -3.70
CA LEU A 101 -10.18 -5.00 -3.69
C LEU A 101 -9.87 -4.15 -4.92
N LYS A 102 -8.92 -3.25 -4.78
CA LYS A 102 -8.38 -2.41 -5.85
C LYS A 102 -6.91 -2.09 -5.62
N TRP A 103 -6.14 -1.94 -6.70
CA TRP A 103 -4.80 -1.38 -6.64
C TRP A 103 -4.88 0.14 -6.62
N ILE A 104 -4.19 0.76 -5.68
CA ILE A 104 -4.17 2.22 -5.49
C ILE A 104 -2.76 2.67 -5.08
N THR A 105 -2.50 3.96 -5.18
CA THR A 105 -1.28 4.53 -4.62
C THR A 105 -1.32 4.54 -3.09
N GLN A 106 -0.16 4.59 -2.45
CA GLN A 106 -0.09 4.76 -0.99
C GLN A 106 -0.80 6.04 -0.54
N LEU A 107 -0.71 7.11 -1.32
CA LEU A 107 -1.35 8.39 -1.03
C LEU A 107 -2.87 8.27 -1.07
N ASP A 108 -3.42 7.65 -2.12
CA ASP A 108 -4.88 7.44 -2.23
C ASP A 108 -5.41 6.56 -1.11
N ASN A 109 -4.63 5.53 -0.71
CA ASN A 109 -5.00 4.66 0.41
C ASN A 109 -5.08 5.44 1.73
N ILE A 110 -4.15 6.34 1.97
CA ILE A 110 -4.14 7.23 3.13
C ILE A 110 -5.37 8.14 3.07
N HIS A 111 -5.64 8.80 1.94
CA HIS A 111 -6.79 9.66 1.75
C HIS A 111 -8.13 8.93 1.96
N GLN A 112 -8.24 7.70 1.43
CA GLN A 112 -9.43 6.87 1.61
C GLN A 112 -9.65 6.54 3.10
N SER A 113 -8.61 6.09 3.79
CA SER A 113 -8.68 5.74 5.22
C SER A 113 -9.16 6.91 6.07
N TYR A 114 -8.76 8.13 5.75
CA TYR A 114 -9.21 9.32 6.46
C TYR A 114 -10.65 9.69 6.16
N LYS A 115 -11.07 9.57 4.90
CA LYS A 115 -12.45 9.79 4.51
C LYS A 115 -13.40 8.82 5.22
N ASP A 116 -13.01 7.54 5.31
CA ASP A 116 -13.82 6.48 5.90
C ASP A 116 -13.89 6.57 7.44
N SER A 117 -12.84 7.06 8.09
CA SER A 117 -12.81 7.22 9.55
C SER A 117 -13.57 8.46 10.06
N GLY A 118 -14.08 9.32 9.17
CA GLY A 118 -14.72 10.59 9.55
C GLY A 118 -13.77 11.58 10.24
N VAL A 119 -12.51 11.17 10.44
CA VAL A 119 -11.48 12.03 10.99
C VAL A 119 -10.94 12.90 9.87
N ASN A 120 -11.10 14.20 10.02
CA ASN A 120 -10.50 15.19 9.11
C ASN A 120 -8.97 15.22 9.34
N ALA A 121 -8.32 14.08 9.18
CA ALA A 121 -6.89 13.89 9.46
C ALA A 121 -5.99 14.60 8.44
N LEU A 122 -6.55 15.06 7.32
CA LEU A 122 -5.90 16.05 6.48
C LEU A 122 -5.60 17.36 7.23
N ARG A 123 -6.25 17.58 8.41
CA ARG A 123 -5.94 18.73 9.28
C ARG A 123 -4.50 18.74 9.82
N ASN A 124 -3.85 17.58 9.89
CA ASN A 124 -2.51 17.46 10.50
C ASN A 124 -1.41 17.10 9.49
N TYR A 125 -1.72 16.92 8.21
CA TYR A 125 -0.69 16.74 7.20
C TYR A 125 -0.10 18.07 6.81
N LYS A 126 1.24 18.14 6.87
CA LYS A 126 1.99 19.25 6.29
C LYS A 126 2.23 18.97 4.83
N TYR A 127 2.03 19.99 4.03
CA TYR A 127 2.34 19.98 2.60
C TYR A 127 3.67 20.69 2.41
N TYR A 128 4.47 20.16 1.53
CA TYR A 128 5.83 20.64 1.31
C TYR A 128 6.06 20.90 -0.17
N GLN A 129 6.79 21.95 -0.46
CA GLN A 129 7.29 22.24 -1.80
C GLN A 129 8.73 22.72 -1.68
N VAL A 130 9.62 22.08 -2.43
CA VAL A 130 11.05 22.41 -2.43
C VAL A 130 11.33 23.41 -3.53
N LEU A 131 12.01 24.49 -3.18
CA LEU A 131 12.48 25.49 -4.11
C LEU A 131 14.01 25.47 -4.14
N LYS A 132 14.59 25.65 -5.34
CA LYS A 132 16.02 25.89 -5.55
C LYS A 132 16.20 27.27 -6.19
N ASP A 133 16.98 28.14 -5.56
CA ASP A 133 17.20 29.52 -6.03
C ASP A 133 15.87 30.27 -6.30
N GLY A 134 14.86 30.04 -5.44
CA GLY A 134 13.54 30.65 -5.55
C GLY A 134 12.59 29.99 -6.58
N LYS A 135 13.05 28.99 -7.34
CA LYS A 135 12.22 28.26 -8.32
C LYS A 135 11.75 26.94 -7.75
N VAL A 136 10.47 26.61 -7.94
CA VAL A 136 9.90 25.33 -7.54
C VAL A 136 10.55 24.18 -8.30
N VAL A 137 11.03 23.17 -7.57
CA VAL A 137 11.71 21.99 -8.14
C VAL A 137 11.06 20.66 -7.71
N SER A 138 10.07 20.70 -6.83
CA SER A 138 9.29 19.51 -6.46
C SER A 138 7.81 19.68 -6.78
N PRO A 139 7.08 18.57 -6.99
CA PRO A 139 5.62 18.60 -6.88
C PRO A 139 5.20 18.97 -5.45
N MET A 140 3.90 19.15 -5.22
CA MET A 140 3.36 19.24 -3.87
C MET A 140 3.53 17.90 -3.18
N LEU A 141 4.32 17.84 -2.11
CA LEU A 141 4.63 16.65 -1.33
C LEU A 141 3.78 16.61 -0.06
N VAL A 142 3.19 15.48 0.26
CA VAL A 142 2.30 15.31 1.40
C VAL A 142 2.98 14.48 2.49
N GLY A 143 3.23 15.10 3.64
CA GLY A 143 3.90 14.46 4.77
C GLY A 143 5.42 14.42 4.65
N GLY A 144 6.08 14.22 5.77
CA GLY A 144 7.55 14.23 5.85
C GLY A 144 8.22 13.09 5.10
N THR A 145 7.57 11.94 4.98
CA THR A 145 8.10 10.78 4.23
C THR A 145 8.24 11.10 2.75
N ALA A 146 7.22 11.67 2.12
CA ALA A 146 7.29 12.05 0.71
C ALA A 146 8.36 13.12 0.44
N LEU A 147 8.54 14.06 1.37
CA LEU A 147 9.63 15.03 1.30
C LEU A 147 11.01 14.35 1.42
N TYR A 148 11.16 13.41 2.36
CA TYR A 148 12.41 12.67 2.52
C TYR A 148 12.77 11.86 1.27
N GLU A 149 11.83 11.10 0.73
CA GLU A 149 12.00 10.31 -0.50
C GLU A 149 12.35 11.19 -1.69
N PHE A 150 11.64 12.31 -1.88
CA PHE A 150 11.97 13.27 -2.93
C PHE A 150 13.41 13.76 -2.81
N LEU A 151 13.86 14.17 -1.62
CA LEU A 151 15.21 14.67 -1.41
C LEU A 151 16.28 13.60 -1.67
N GLN A 152 16.03 12.35 -1.30
CA GLN A 152 16.96 11.24 -1.58
C GLN A 152 17.17 11.02 -3.09
N HIS A 153 16.12 11.12 -3.89
CA HIS A 153 16.19 10.94 -5.35
C HIS A 153 16.68 12.20 -6.08
N TYR A 154 16.25 13.37 -5.62
CA TYR A 154 16.58 14.63 -6.28
C TYR A 154 18.02 15.10 -6.02
N ASN A 155 18.44 15.07 -4.77
CA ASN A 155 19.80 15.42 -4.36
C ASN A 155 20.10 14.94 -2.94
N SER A 156 20.79 13.81 -2.81
CA SER A 156 21.15 13.19 -1.52
C SER A 156 22.04 14.05 -0.62
N CYS A 157 22.65 15.12 -1.15
CA CYS A 157 23.44 16.07 -0.36
C CYS A 157 22.59 17.10 0.42
N ILE A 158 21.26 17.11 0.22
CA ILE A 158 20.37 18.01 0.96
C ILE A 158 19.99 17.33 2.28
N SER A 159 20.35 17.94 3.41
CA SER A 159 19.96 17.43 4.72
C SER A 159 18.47 17.67 4.96
N TYR A 160 17.69 16.58 5.02
CA TYR A 160 16.27 16.58 5.39
C TYR A 160 16.05 17.29 6.73
N THR A 161 16.84 16.94 7.76
CA THR A 161 16.73 17.50 9.11
C THR A 161 16.96 19.00 9.12
N SER A 162 17.97 19.49 8.39
CA SER A 162 18.26 20.93 8.29
C SER A 162 17.16 21.66 7.54
N LEU A 163 16.66 21.08 6.44
CA LEU A 163 15.62 21.70 5.64
C LEU A 163 14.29 21.79 6.43
N ILE A 164 13.91 20.76 7.16
CA ILE A 164 12.72 20.76 8.03
C ILE A 164 12.85 21.78 9.16
N LYS A 165 14.01 21.80 9.84
CA LYS A 165 14.22 22.64 11.04
C LYS A 165 14.34 24.13 10.70
N TYR A 166 15.11 24.46 9.65
CA TYR A 166 15.45 25.84 9.33
C TYR A 166 14.70 26.41 8.12
N ARG A 167 13.86 25.60 7.45
CA ARG A 167 13.14 25.95 6.21
C ARG A 167 14.04 26.34 5.04
N LYS A 168 15.36 26.28 5.23
CA LYS A 168 16.37 26.67 4.24
C LYS A 168 17.66 25.88 4.45
N THR A 169 18.36 25.52 3.38
CA THR A 169 19.73 25.01 3.37
C THR A 169 20.41 25.33 2.06
N LYS A 170 21.59 25.97 2.08
CA LYS A 170 22.29 26.45 0.87
C LYS A 170 21.32 27.21 -0.06
N ASN A 171 21.12 26.70 -1.27
CA ASN A 171 20.26 27.26 -2.30
C ASN A 171 18.81 26.72 -2.26
N TYR A 172 18.46 25.95 -1.23
CA TYR A 172 17.14 25.33 -1.14
C TYR A 172 16.31 25.96 -0.03
N THR A 173 15.05 26.19 -0.35
CA THR A 173 14.04 26.69 0.59
C THR A 173 12.86 25.72 0.62
N LEU A 174 12.20 25.59 1.77
CA LEU A 174 11.04 24.74 1.98
C LEU A 174 9.82 25.59 2.28
N ASN A 175 8.88 25.60 1.37
CA ASN A 175 7.53 26.08 1.66
C ASN A 175 6.76 24.97 2.39
N VAL A 176 6.00 25.35 3.42
CA VAL A 176 5.23 24.39 4.24
C VAL A 176 3.88 24.99 4.55
N TRP A 177 2.85 24.17 4.34
CA TRP A 177 1.46 24.50 4.65
C TRP A 177 0.85 23.42 5.54
N ASP A 178 -0.01 23.82 6.45
CA ASP A 178 -0.75 22.91 7.34
C ASP A 178 -2.07 22.42 6.72
N LYS A 179 -2.47 22.99 5.58
CA LYS A 179 -3.65 22.59 4.79
C LYS A 179 -3.31 22.63 3.31
N GLN A 180 -3.97 21.79 2.53
CA GLN A 180 -3.93 21.91 1.07
C GLN A 180 -4.53 23.27 0.68
N MET A 181 -3.76 24.12 0.02
CA MET A 181 -4.30 25.33 -0.61
C MET A 181 -5.22 24.88 -1.74
N ASP A 182 -6.42 25.46 -1.80
CA ASP A 182 -7.34 25.23 -2.92
C ASP A 182 -6.61 25.56 -4.23
N LYS A 183 -6.82 24.73 -5.25
CA LYS A 183 -6.11 24.78 -6.54
C LYS A 183 -6.26 26.11 -7.30
N GLU A 184 -7.11 27.00 -6.82
CA GLU A 184 -7.43 28.26 -7.48
C GLU A 184 -6.41 29.38 -7.27
N THR A 185 -5.42 29.22 -6.38
CA THR A 185 -4.42 30.27 -6.09
C THR A 185 -3.04 30.02 -6.72
N CYS A 186 -2.90 29.04 -7.60
CA CYS A 186 -1.61 28.71 -8.25
C CYS A 186 -1.50 29.16 -9.70
N ASN A 187 -2.40 30.01 -10.19
CA ASN A 187 -2.36 30.58 -11.55
C ASN A 187 -2.19 32.12 -11.46
N ASP A 188 -1.02 32.57 -11.02
CA ASP A 188 -0.50 33.90 -11.32
C ASP A 188 1.01 33.83 -11.48
#